data_56b906056fb4340ca85d183ecc4c0e4a
#
_entry.id   56b906056fb4340ca85d183ecc4c0e4a
#
_cell.length_a   1.000
_cell.length_b   1.000
_cell.length_c   1.000
_cell.angle_alpha   90.00
_cell.angle_beta   90.00
_cell.angle_gamma   90.00
#
_symmetry.space_group_name_H-M   'P 1'
#
loop_
_entity.id
_entity.type
_entity.pdbx_description
1 polymer ?
#
loop_
_entity_poly.entity_id
_entity_poly.type
_entity_poly.pdbx_seq_one_letter_code
_entity_poly.pdbx_strand_id
1 'polypeptide(L)'
;MPVIPFSDLPLEYRVAAYENAIKTVKELMVKEGIVDSYDKVAVRELMIGDESNAADFVDLDVKTAVATGQEGWGQDANDLTNYTFSSILATGEKVPDNKVIVFFGFTDLTSNPDLIAIRFRRGSDILDVWEVEHCYKSSEEVGGMTFTTDAAGNLVPYCVSYVQNDPIDIQMVFKDGSVDKQVVLLALIGERYGENISKT
;
A
#
# COMPACT_ATOMS: atom_id res chain seq x y z
N MET A 1 -3.62 -9.83 9.54
CA MET A 1 -4.97 -9.16 9.52
C MET A 1 -5.80 -9.73 8.39
N PRO A 2 -7.12 -9.89 8.55
CA PRO A 2 -7.95 -10.37 7.46
C PRO A 2 -8.11 -9.29 6.39
N VAL A 3 -7.81 -9.65 5.16
CA VAL A 3 -8.22 -8.92 3.98
C VAL A 3 -9.56 -9.51 3.54
N ILE A 4 -10.54 -8.64 3.27
CA ILE A 4 -11.85 -9.08 2.77
C ILE A 4 -11.89 -8.78 1.27
N PRO A 5 -12.17 -9.80 0.43
CA PRO A 5 -12.24 -9.63 -1.02
C PRO A 5 -13.26 -8.56 -1.43
N PHE A 6 -13.01 -7.84 -2.51
CA PHE A 6 -13.97 -6.86 -3.04
C PHE A 6 -15.34 -7.48 -3.35
N SER A 7 -15.37 -8.72 -3.84
CA SER A 7 -16.61 -9.47 -4.09
C SER A 7 -17.51 -9.62 -2.86
N ASP A 8 -16.90 -9.66 -1.68
CA ASP A 8 -17.60 -9.90 -0.41
C ASP A 8 -17.87 -8.60 0.35
N LEU A 9 -17.40 -7.44 -0.17
CA LEU A 9 -17.52 -6.13 0.45
C LEU A 9 -18.61 -5.31 -0.24
N PRO A 10 -19.77 -5.06 0.40
CA PRO A 10 -20.72 -4.04 -0.01
C PRO A 10 -20.06 -2.66 -0.16
N LEU A 11 -20.61 -1.82 -1.03
CA LEU A 11 -20.04 -0.50 -1.34
C LEU A 11 -19.85 0.38 -0.09
N GLU A 12 -20.78 0.33 0.85
CA GLU A 12 -20.70 1.08 2.10
C GLU A 12 -19.46 0.74 2.94
N TYR A 13 -19.02 -0.53 2.93
CA TYR A 13 -17.78 -0.93 3.63
C TYR A 13 -16.54 -0.45 2.89
N ARG A 14 -16.55 -0.47 1.55
CA ARG A 14 -15.44 0.07 0.76
C ARG A 14 -15.27 1.58 1.00
N VAL A 15 -16.39 2.32 1.03
CA VAL A 15 -16.39 3.75 1.37
C VAL A 15 -15.90 3.98 2.80
N ALA A 16 -16.39 3.20 3.77
CA ALA A 16 -15.95 3.32 5.17
C ALA A 16 -14.45 3.04 5.34
N ALA A 17 -13.88 2.09 4.61
CA ALA A 17 -12.44 1.82 4.64
C ALA A 17 -11.62 3.00 4.10
N TYR A 18 -12.06 3.60 2.98
CA TYR A 18 -11.42 4.78 2.41
C TYR A 18 -11.52 6.00 3.34
N GLU A 19 -12.68 6.27 3.89
CA GLU A 19 -12.89 7.36 4.86
C GLU A 19 -12.05 7.17 6.13
N ASN A 20 -11.96 5.93 6.62
CA ASN A 20 -11.08 5.60 7.75
C ASN A 20 -9.60 5.84 7.42
N ALA A 21 -9.16 5.50 6.22
CA ALA A 21 -7.79 5.77 5.78
C ALA A 21 -7.50 7.28 5.75
N ILE A 22 -8.41 8.09 5.20
CA ILE A 22 -8.30 9.57 5.22
C ILE A 22 -8.23 10.10 6.66
N LYS A 23 -9.11 9.61 7.51
CA LYS A 23 -9.13 10.00 8.93
C LYS A 23 -7.82 9.66 9.61
N THR A 24 -7.32 8.44 9.41
CA THR A 24 -6.06 7.96 10.00
C THR A 24 -4.87 8.81 9.54
N VAL A 25 -4.80 9.17 8.25
CA VAL A 25 -3.78 10.09 7.74
C VAL A 25 -3.82 11.43 8.48
N LYS A 26 -4.99 12.04 8.59
CA LYS A 26 -5.15 13.35 9.26
C LYS A 26 -4.78 13.30 10.74
N GLU A 27 -5.20 12.25 11.44
CA GLU A 27 -4.89 12.04 12.86
C GLU A 27 -3.37 11.88 13.07
N LEU A 28 -2.70 11.11 12.22
CA LEU A 28 -1.25 10.92 12.30
C LEU A 28 -0.49 12.21 12.01
N MET A 29 -0.87 12.97 10.99
CA MET A 29 -0.23 14.25 10.67
C MET A 29 -0.27 15.25 11.84
N VAL A 30 -1.39 15.31 12.57
CA VAL A 30 -1.51 16.14 13.76
C VAL A 30 -0.75 15.56 14.95
N LYS A 31 -0.84 14.23 15.17
CA LYS A 31 -0.17 13.54 16.27
C LYS A 31 1.35 13.65 16.18
N GLU A 32 1.90 13.54 14.98
CA GLU A 32 3.35 13.67 14.72
C GLU A 32 3.82 15.15 14.71
N GLY A 33 2.90 16.11 14.92
CA GLY A 33 3.22 17.53 14.94
C GLY A 33 3.63 18.11 13.57
N ILE A 34 3.35 17.40 12.49
CA ILE A 34 3.63 17.87 11.12
C ILE A 34 2.73 19.06 10.78
N VAL A 35 1.48 18.99 11.22
CA VAL A 35 0.51 20.09 11.16
C VAL A 35 -0.15 20.29 12.53
N ASP A 36 -0.74 21.46 12.74
CA ASP A 36 -1.44 21.81 13.99
C ASP A 36 -2.96 21.56 13.94
N SER A 37 -3.50 21.26 12.75
CA SER A 37 -4.94 21.05 12.55
C SER A 37 -5.23 20.23 11.28
N TYR A 38 -6.40 19.58 11.27
CA TYR A 38 -6.83 18.68 10.19
C TYR A 38 -7.10 19.37 8.84
N ASP A 39 -7.46 20.66 8.86
CA ASP A 39 -7.70 21.46 7.66
C ASP A 39 -6.42 21.83 6.90
N LYS A 40 -5.27 21.66 7.56
CA LYS A 40 -3.95 21.86 6.93
C LYS A 40 -3.36 20.58 6.33
N VAL A 41 -4.11 19.49 6.30
CA VAL A 41 -3.69 18.22 5.70
C VAL A 41 -4.27 18.06 4.31
N ALA A 42 -3.42 17.95 3.32
CA ALA A 42 -3.76 17.40 2.01
C ALA A 42 -3.59 15.88 2.04
N VAL A 43 -4.55 15.17 1.45
CA VAL A 43 -4.52 13.71 1.33
C VAL A 43 -4.66 13.35 -0.14
N ARG A 44 -3.79 12.51 -0.64
CA ARG A 44 -3.83 11.97 -2.00
C ARG A 44 -3.43 10.51 -2.05
N GLU A 45 -3.61 9.88 -3.17
CA GLU A 45 -3.11 8.53 -3.41
C GLU A 45 -1.58 8.50 -3.38
N LEU A 46 -1.03 7.43 -2.83
CA LEU A 46 0.40 7.16 -2.79
C LEU A 46 0.86 6.69 -4.17
N MET A 47 1.92 7.28 -4.68
CA MET A 47 2.55 6.89 -5.95
C MET A 47 3.76 6.00 -5.66
N ILE A 48 3.66 4.72 -6.00
CA ILE A 48 4.76 3.76 -5.95
C ILE A 48 5.18 3.46 -7.38
N GLY A 49 6.44 3.64 -7.69
CA GLY A 49 6.89 3.42 -9.06
C GLY A 49 8.40 3.53 -9.22
N ASP A 50 8.87 3.47 -10.46
CA ASP A 50 10.26 3.63 -10.81
C ASP A 50 10.56 5.10 -11.16
N GLU A 51 11.32 5.74 -10.30
CA GLU A 51 11.74 7.14 -10.49
C GLU A 51 12.51 7.38 -11.80
N SER A 52 13.24 6.38 -12.27
CA SER A 52 14.05 6.51 -13.47
C SER A 52 13.23 6.49 -14.78
N ASN A 53 12.05 5.89 -14.74
CA ASN A 53 11.14 5.74 -15.88
C ASN A 53 9.87 6.57 -15.77
N ALA A 54 9.59 7.14 -14.61
CA ALA A 54 8.43 8.00 -14.43
C ALA A 54 8.70 9.37 -15.05
N ALA A 55 7.88 9.79 -16.02
CA ALA A 55 7.77 11.18 -16.39
C ALA A 55 7.21 12.02 -15.23
N ASP A 56 6.66 11.33 -14.24
CA ASP A 56 5.94 11.89 -13.11
C ASP A 56 6.64 11.55 -11.78
N PHE A 57 6.27 12.32 -10.77
CA PHE A 57 6.71 12.17 -9.40
C PHE A 57 6.28 10.82 -8.79
N VAL A 58 7.21 10.13 -8.09
CA VAL A 58 6.93 8.97 -7.25
C VAL A 58 7.24 9.30 -5.79
N ASP A 59 6.47 8.72 -4.87
CA ASP A 59 6.67 8.89 -3.43
C ASP A 59 7.61 7.83 -2.85
N LEU A 60 7.50 6.60 -3.36
CA LEU A 60 8.34 5.46 -2.99
C LEU A 60 8.87 4.79 -4.26
N ASP A 61 10.18 4.55 -4.28
CA ASP A 61 10.84 3.92 -5.41
C ASP A 61 10.79 2.39 -5.32
N VAL A 62 10.59 1.73 -6.46
CA VAL A 62 10.56 0.26 -6.55
C VAL A 62 11.97 -0.30 -6.78
N LYS A 63 12.18 -1.51 -6.30
CA LYS A 63 13.44 -2.22 -6.45
C LYS A 63 13.77 -2.55 -7.90
N THR A 64 12.76 -2.86 -8.69
CA THR A 64 12.87 -3.21 -10.10
C THR A 64 11.95 -2.32 -10.91
N ALA A 65 12.46 -1.79 -12.02
CA ALA A 65 11.74 -0.87 -12.89
C ALA A 65 10.39 -1.44 -13.35
N VAL A 66 9.36 -0.63 -13.22
CA VAL A 66 8.03 -0.92 -13.80
C VAL A 66 8.10 -0.66 -15.30
N ALA A 67 7.49 -1.51 -16.11
CA ALA A 67 7.43 -1.29 -17.55
C ALA A 67 6.69 0.03 -17.85
N THR A 68 7.20 0.83 -18.79
CA THR A 68 6.62 2.11 -19.17
C THR A 68 5.14 2.00 -19.49
N GLY A 69 4.31 2.80 -18.83
CA GLY A 69 2.86 2.82 -19.02
C GLY A 69 2.08 1.81 -18.19
N GLN A 70 2.71 1.11 -17.25
CA GLN A 70 2.02 0.31 -16.23
C GLN A 70 1.77 1.17 -14.99
N GLU A 71 0.56 1.07 -14.47
CA GLU A 71 0.20 1.64 -13.16
C GLU A 71 0.52 0.63 -12.06
N GLY A 72 0.99 1.11 -10.91
CA GLY A 72 1.32 0.28 -9.78
C GLY A 72 2.73 -0.31 -9.83
N TRP A 73 2.92 -1.40 -9.11
CA TRP A 73 4.20 -2.10 -9.03
C TRP A 73 4.25 -3.26 -10.00
N GLY A 74 5.33 -3.32 -10.80
CA GLY A 74 5.64 -4.46 -11.67
C GLY A 74 7.07 -4.95 -11.40
N GLN A 75 7.28 -6.26 -11.33
CA GLN A 75 8.57 -6.86 -11.12
C GLN A 75 8.89 -7.84 -12.26
N ASP A 76 10.14 -7.83 -12.71
CA ASP A 76 10.64 -8.80 -13.68
C ASP A 76 10.66 -10.22 -13.05
N ALA A 77 10.29 -11.20 -13.85
CA ALA A 77 10.21 -12.61 -13.45
C ALA A 77 11.50 -13.15 -12.81
N ASN A 78 12.64 -12.65 -13.23
CA ASN A 78 13.94 -13.15 -12.78
C ASN A 78 14.30 -12.76 -11.34
N ASP A 79 13.58 -11.82 -10.74
CA ASP A 79 13.88 -11.27 -9.41
C ASP A 79 13.07 -11.92 -8.28
N LEU A 80 12.11 -12.80 -8.63
CA LEU A 80 11.23 -13.44 -7.66
C LEU A 80 11.63 -14.91 -7.44
N THR A 81 11.59 -15.31 -6.18
CA THR A 81 11.70 -16.71 -5.78
C THR A 81 10.34 -17.22 -5.31
N ASN A 82 9.88 -18.32 -5.89
CA ASN A 82 8.61 -18.96 -5.54
C ASN A 82 8.49 -19.16 -4.03
N TYR A 83 7.33 -18.84 -3.47
CA TYR A 83 7.00 -18.99 -2.02
C TYR A 83 7.96 -18.27 -1.06
N THR A 84 8.68 -17.25 -1.53
CA THR A 84 9.62 -16.49 -0.70
C THR A 84 9.22 -15.01 -0.67
N PHE A 85 9.20 -14.41 0.52
CA PHE A 85 8.99 -12.96 0.65
C PHE A 85 10.12 -12.18 0.00
N SER A 86 9.79 -11.38 -0.98
CA SER A 86 10.72 -10.48 -1.69
C SER A 86 10.31 -9.04 -1.49
N SER A 87 11.29 -8.17 -1.16
CA SER A 87 11.05 -6.71 -1.06
C SER A 87 10.74 -6.13 -2.42
N ILE A 88 9.68 -5.32 -2.50
CA ILE A 88 9.27 -4.63 -3.72
C ILE A 88 9.82 -3.21 -3.82
N LEU A 89 10.17 -2.60 -2.69
CA LEU A 89 10.74 -1.25 -2.65
C LEU A 89 12.26 -1.28 -2.79
N ALA A 90 12.82 -0.16 -3.24
CA ALA A 90 14.26 0.06 -3.29
C ALA A 90 14.89 -0.04 -1.90
N THR A 91 16.17 -0.38 -1.85
CA THR A 91 16.87 -0.57 -0.58
C THR A 91 17.06 0.76 0.14
N GLY A 92 16.56 0.83 1.37
CA GLY A 92 16.70 2.01 2.23
C GLY A 92 15.58 3.03 2.09
N GLU A 93 14.49 2.65 1.41
CA GLU A 93 13.30 3.50 1.33
C GLU A 93 12.79 3.92 2.70
N LYS A 94 12.34 5.17 2.78
CA LYS A 94 11.78 5.78 3.98
C LYS A 94 10.61 6.66 3.61
N VAL A 95 9.69 6.78 4.55
CA VAL A 95 8.63 7.81 4.42
C VAL A 95 9.26 9.19 4.34
N PRO A 96 8.95 9.99 3.31
CA PRO A 96 9.51 11.34 3.17
C PRO A 96 9.21 12.24 4.37
N ASP A 97 10.06 13.25 4.58
CA ASP A 97 9.87 14.25 5.63
C ASP A 97 8.51 14.95 5.51
N ASN A 98 7.91 15.24 6.65
CA ASN A 98 6.60 15.90 6.76
C ASN A 98 5.44 15.13 6.10
N LYS A 99 5.58 13.81 5.92
CA LYS A 99 4.54 12.96 5.35
C LYS A 99 4.21 11.77 6.24
N VAL A 100 3.02 11.22 6.04
CA VAL A 100 2.57 9.94 6.59
C VAL A 100 1.94 9.10 5.50
N ILE A 101 2.06 7.77 5.60
CA ILE A 101 1.51 6.84 4.62
C ILE A 101 0.61 5.84 5.33
N VAL A 102 -0.53 5.53 4.70
CA VAL A 102 -1.53 4.59 5.23
C VAL A 102 -1.94 3.62 4.13
N PHE A 103 -1.77 2.33 4.38
CA PHE A 103 -2.18 1.24 3.50
C PHE A 103 -3.46 0.61 4.04
N PHE A 104 -4.44 0.34 3.16
CA PHE A 104 -5.76 -0.17 3.55
C PHE A 104 -6.34 -1.24 2.61
N GLY A 105 -5.59 -1.66 1.60
CA GLY A 105 -6.00 -2.70 0.66
C GLY A 105 -5.02 -2.89 -0.49
N PHE A 106 -5.42 -3.72 -1.45
CA PHE A 106 -4.64 -3.98 -2.67
C PHE A 106 -5.56 -4.37 -3.82
N THR A 107 -5.03 -4.23 -5.04
CA THR A 107 -5.60 -4.80 -6.27
C THR A 107 -4.48 -5.50 -7.03
N ASP A 108 -4.74 -6.70 -7.54
CA ASP A 108 -3.79 -7.43 -8.37
C ASP A 108 -4.26 -7.42 -9.83
N LEU A 109 -3.49 -6.76 -10.69
CA LEU A 109 -3.76 -6.60 -12.12
C LEU A 109 -2.97 -7.61 -12.97
N THR A 110 -2.27 -8.54 -12.32
CA THR A 110 -1.52 -9.63 -13.00
C THR A 110 -2.47 -10.50 -13.80
N SER A 111 -2.11 -10.87 -15.02
CA SER A 111 -2.95 -11.70 -15.91
C SER A 111 -3.33 -13.06 -15.32
N ASN A 112 -2.43 -13.65 -14.52
CA ASN A 112 -2.67 -14.87 -13.75
C ASN A 112 -2.26 -14.59 -12.30
N PRO A 113 -3.14 -13.94 -11.50
CA PRO A 113 -2.78 -13.52 -10.15
C PRO A 113 -2.53 -14.72 -9.25
N ASP A 114 -1.44 -14.67 -8.49
CA ASP A 114 -0.96 -15.75 -7.65
C ASP A 114 -0.27 -15.27 -6.36
N LEU A 115 -0.49 -14.02 -5.98
CA LEU A 115 0.00 -13.43 -4.74
C LEU A 115 -0.59 -14.20 -3.53
N ILE A 116 0.27 -14.59 -2.59
CA ILE A 116 -0.12 -15.33 -1.39
C ILE A 116 -0.31 -14.38 -0.22
N ALA A 117 0.67 -13.49 -0.01
CA ALA A 117 0.65 -12.56 1.11
C ALA A 117 1.48 -11.30 0.84
N ILE A 118 1.12 -10.23 1.56
CA ILE A 118 1.84 -8.96 1.61
C ILE A 118 2.27 -8.74 3.05
N ARG A 119 3.54 -8.44 3.28
CA ARG A 119 4.11 -8.18 4.60
C ARG A 119 4.66 -6.76 4.67
N PHE A 120 4.23 -6.04 5.69
CA PHE A 120 4.67 -4.68 5.98
C PHE A 120 5.67 -4.68 7.11
N ARG A 121 6.82 -4.00 6.91
CA ARG A 121 7.88 -3.92 7.90
C ARG A 121 8.32 -2.48 8.12
N ARG A 122 8.69 -2.18 9.37
CA ARG A 122 9.39 -0.97 9.76
C ARG A 122 10.78 -1.36 10.23
N GLY A 123 11.77 -1.24 9.36
CA GLY A 123 13.11 -1.77 9.60
C GLY A 123 13.08 -3.30 9.83
N SER A 124 13.47 -3.75 11.04
CA SER A 124 13.42 -5.18 11.41
C SER A 124 12.04 -5.67 11.84
N ASP A 125 11.15 -4.77 12.24
CA ASP A 125 9.87 -5.13 12.86
C ASP A 125 8.80 -5.41 11.80
N ILE A 126 8.05 -6.49 11.99
CA ILE A 126 6.87 -6.80 11.18
C ILE A 126 5.68 -6.04 11.79
N LEU A 127 5.11 -5.11 11.02
CA LEU A 127 3.91 -4.38 11.43
C LEU A 127 2.66 -5.21 11.21
N ASP A 128 2.55 -5.83 10.02
CA ASP A 128 1.41 -6.66 9.66
C ASP A 128 1.75 -7.64 8.53
N VAL A 129 0.91 -8.68 8.39
CA VAL A 129 0.92 -9.60 7.25
C VAL A 129 -0.51 -9.79 6.77
N TRP A 130 -0.74 -9.49 5.50
CA TRP A 130 -2.01 -9.71 4.82
C TRP A 130 -1.96 -11.02 4.04
N GLU A 131 -2.71 -12.00 4.48
CA GLU A 131 -2.92 -13.23 3.72
C GLU A 131 -4.03 -12.98 2.69
N VAL A 132 -3.70 -13.07 1.40
CA VAL A 132 -4.56 -12.60 0.32
C VAL A 132 -4.96 -13.70 -0.68
N GLU A 133 -4.42 -14.91 -0.54
CA GLU A 133 -4.70 -16.02 -1.46
C GLU A 133 -6.19 -16.30 -1.66
N HIS A 134 -7.01 -16.09 -0.63
CA HIS A 134 -8.45 -16.29 -0.70
C HIS A 134 -9.18 -15.24 -1.57
N CYS A 135 -8.57 -14.07 -1.84
CA CYS A 135 -9.14 -13.01 -2.67
C CYS A 135 -9.23 -13.40 -4.16
N TYR A 136 -8.55 -14.46 -4.59
CA TYR A 136 -8.52 -14.91 -5.99
C TYR A 136 -9.65 -15.87 -6.38
N LYS A 137 -10.56 -16.15 -5.48
CA LYS A 137 -11.66 -17.10 -5.72
C LYS A 137 -12.84 -16.49 -6.49
N SER A 138 -12.90 -15.17 -6.61
CA SER A 138 -13.93 -14.47 -7.36
C SER A 138 -13.35 -13.87 -8.64
N SER A 139 -14.04 -14.03 -9.75
CA SER A 139 -13.50 -13.96 -11.11
C SER A 139 -13.36 -12.57 -11.74
N GLU A 140 -13.76 -11.46 -11.11
CA GLU A 140 -13.83 -10.17 -11.81
C GLU A 140 -13.01 -9.04 -11.18
N GLU A 141 -12.84 -9.00 -9.87
CA GLU A 141 -11.99 -8.02 -9.19
C GLU A 141 -11.07 -8.74 -8.22
N VAL A 142 -9.80 -8.88 -8.58
CA VAL A 142 -8.82 -9.49 -7.70
C VAL A 142 -8.24 -8.43 -6.78
N GLY A 143 -8.60 -8.51 -5.51
CA GLY A 143 -8.15 -7.57 -4.51
C GLY A 143 -9.07 -7.54 -3.31
N GLY A 144 -8.75 -6.66 -2.36
CA GLY A 144 -9.53 -6.52 -1.15
C GLY A 144 -9.06 -5.38 -0.27
N MET A 145 -9.82 -5.15 0.80
CA MET A 145 -9.53 -4.14 1.82
C MET A 145 -9.38 -4.78 3.19
N THR A 146 -8.66 -4.09 4.08
CA THR A 146 -8.33 -4.59 5.41
C THR A 146 -9.35 -4.17 6.45
N PHE A 147 -9.78 -5.16 7.23
CA PHE A 147 -10.70 -4.98 8.35
C PHE A 147 -10.20 -5.73 9.58
N THR A 148 -10.63 -5.27 10.73
CA THR A 148 -10.54 -5.99 12.00
C THR A 148 -11.95 -6.17 12.57
N THR A 149 -12.06 -6.90 13.68
CA THR A 149 -13.33 -7.11 14.37
C THR A 149 -13.30 -6.37 15.70
N ASP A 150 -14.33 -5.61 16.01
CA ASP A 150 -14.50 -5.03 17.34
C ASP A 150 -14.93 -6.09 18.36
N ALA A 151 -15.05 -5.70 19.63
CA ALA A 151 -15.47 -6.59 20.71
C ALA A 151 -16.89 -7.14 20.53
N ALA A 152 -17.73 -6.53 19.72
CA ALA A 152 -19.09 -6.97 19.39
C ALA A 152 -19.14 -7.85 18.14
N GLY A 153 -18.01 -8.07 17.46
CA GLY A 153 -17.93 -8.87 16.25
C GLY A 153 -18.20 -8.09 14.94
N ASN A 154 -18.32 -6.76 15.00
CA ASN A 154 -18.54 -5.97 13.81
C ASN A 154 -17.23 -5.74 13.05
N LEU A 155 -17.31 -5.68 11.72
CA LEU A 155 -16.19 -5.32 10.88
C LEU A 155 -15.86 -3.83 11.05
N VAL A 156 -14.61 -3.54 11.36
CA VAL A 156 -14.08 -2.19 11.49
C VAL A 156 -12.91 -2.02 10.52
N PRO A 157 -12.88 -0.98 9.67
CA PRO A 157 -11.77 -0.71 8.78
C PRO A 157 -10.46 -0.62 9.54
N TYR A 158 -9.41 -1.20 8.97
CA TYR A 158 -8.07 -1.22 9.53
C TYR A 158 -7.05 -0.69 8.52
N CYS A 159 -5.97 -0.08 9.03
CA CYS A 159 -4.89 0.43 8.19
C CYS A 159 -3.53 0.09 8.79
N VAL A 160 -2.56 -0.21 7.92
CA VAL A 160 -1.14 -0.19 8.28
C VAL A 160 -0.60 1.19 8.02
N SER A 161 0.09 1.79 8.99
CA SER A 161 0.56 3.17 8.89
C SER A 161 2.04 3.32 9.15
N TYR A 162 2.63 4.28 8.45
CA TYR A 162 4.01 4.73 8.62
C TYR A 162 4.02 6.24 8.79
N VAL A 163 4.94 6.72 9.60
CA VAL A 163 5.16 8.15 9.84
C VAL A 163 6.49 8.61 9.23
N GLN A 164 6.68 9.92 9.17
CA GLN A 164 7.89 10.51 8.58
C GLN A 164 9.18 9.85 9.07
N ASN A 165 10.11 9.62 8.16
CA ASN A 165 11.41 8.97 8.41
C ASN A 165 11.35 7.49 8.83
N ASP A 166 10.18 6.87 8.96
CA ASP A 166 10.10 5.43 9.16
C ASP A 166 10.78 4.69 8.00
N PRO A 167 11.68 3.75 8.29
CA PRO A 167 12.18 2.84 7.26
C PRO A 167 11.04 1.93 6.83
N ILE A 168 10.68 1.98 5.56
CA ILE A 168 9.58 1.20 4.99
C ILE A 168 10.11 0.07 4.12
N ASP A 169 9.62 -1.14 4.35
CA ASP A 169 9.85 -2.29 3.49
C ASP A 169 8.52 -3.04 3.32
N ILE A 170 8.14 -3.23 2.07
CA ILE A 170 6.95 -3.99 1.70
C ILE A 170 7.43 -5.22 0.96
N GLN A 171 7.01 -6.38 1.42
CA GLN A 171 7.43 -7.65 0.88
C GLN A 171 6.23 -8.43 0.40
N MET A 172 6.35 -9.05 -0.77
CA MET A 172 5.31 -9.88 -1.35
C MET A 172 5.82 -11.30 -1.58
N VAL A 173 4.92 -12.27 -1.52
CA VAL A 173 5.21 -13.68 -1.82
C VAL A 173 4.21 -14.19 -2.84
N PHE A 174 4.73 -14.80 -3.92
CA PHE A 174 3.98 -15.33 -5.04
C PHE A 174 4.20 -16.84 -5.16
N LYS A 175 3.26 -17.55 -5.80
CA LYS A 175 3.40 -18.98 -6.11
C LYS A 175 4.39 -19.21 -7.25
N ASP A 176 4.33 -18.36 -8.28
CA ASP A 176 5.19 -18.43 -9.45
C ASP A 176 5.91 -17.09 -9.67
N GLY A 177 7.22 -17.08 -9.47
CA GLY A 177 8.07 -15.92 -9.72
C GLY A 177 8.49 -15.75 -11.21
N SER A 178 8.07 -16.65 -12.10
CA SER A 178 8.45 -16.63 -13.51
C SER A 178 7.60 -15.72 -14.41
N VAL A 179 6.64 -15.00 -13.84
CA VAL A 179 5.69 -14.13 -14.54
C VAL A 179 5.76 -12.72 -13.96
N ASP A 180 5.75 -11.72 -14.82
CA ASP A 180 5.66 -10.32 -14.42
C ASP A 180 4.42 -10.08 -13.54
N LYS A 181 4.60 -9.34 -12.46
CA LYS A 181 3.57 -9.05 -11.49
C LYS A 181 3.17 -7.58 -11.54
N GLN A 182 1.89 -7.31 -11.38
CA GLN A 182 1.35 -5.97 -11.29
C GLN A 182 0.35 -5.88 -10.13
N VAL A 183 0.85 -5.50 -8.96
CA VAL A 183 0.04 -5.35 -7.75
C VAL A 183 0.01 -3.87 -7.37
N VAL A 184 -1.18 -3.33 -7.23
CA VAL A 184 -1.42 -1.95 -6.78
C VAL A 184 -1.82 -1.98 -5.31
N LEU A 185 -1.08 -1.29 -4.46
CA LEU A 185 -1.44 -1.11 -3.06
C LEU A 185 -2.38 0.08 -2.92
N LEU A 186 -3.54 -0.14 -2.31
CA LEU A 186 -4.45 0.94 -1.97
C LEU A 186 -3.89 1.69 -0.76
N ALA A 187 -3.34 2.85 -1.02
CA ALA A 187 -2.65 3.64 -0.02
C ALA A 187 -2.86 5.13 -0.21
N LEU A 188 -2.87 5.84 0.90
CA LEU A 188 -2.95 7.30 0.95
C LEU A 188 -1.70 7.88 1.59
N ILE A 189 -1.29 9.03 1.10
CA ILE A 189 -0.23 9.84 1.68
C ILE A 189 -0.80 11.18 2.14
N GLY A 190 -0.41 11.59 3.33
CA GLY A 190 -0.71 12.89 3.90
C GLY A 190 0.48 13.83 3.80
N GLU A 191 0.22 15.07 3.40
CA GLU A 191 1.21 16.13 3.31
C GLU A 191 0.62 17.45 3.78
N ARG A 192 1.47 18.45 4.10
CA ARG A 192 0.99 19.76 4.50
C ARG A 192 0.32 20.45 3.31
N TYR A 193 -0.89 20.97 3.51
CA TYR A 193 -1.61 21.72 2.49
C TYR A 193 -0.80 22.94 2.05
N GLY A 194 -0.59 23.10 0.74
CA GLY A 194 0.13 24.22 0.16
C GLY A 194 1.67 24.08 0.09
N GLU A 195 2.25 22.96 0.54
CA GLU A 195 3.61 22.60 0.17
C GLU A 195 3.63 22.19 -1.30
N ASN A 196 4.40 22.92 -2.11
CA ASN A 196 4.62 22.54 -3.50
C ASN A 196 5.25 21.14 -3.54
N ILE A 197 4.71 20.27 -4.39
CA ILE A 197 5.28 18.95 -4.72
C ILE A 197 6.57 19.21 -5.54
N SER A 198 7.57 19.79 -4.93
CA SER A 198 8.89 19.94 -5.54
C SER A 198 9.86 19.05 -4.77
N LYS A 199 10.43 18.08 -5.49
CA LYS A 199 11.65 17.43 -5.01
C LYS A 199 12.70 18.51 -4.77
N THR A 200 13.18 18.66 -3.56
CA THR A 200 14.47 19.26 -3.26
C THR A 200 15.47 18.15 -3.01
#